data_49e09bd3cf9e44755c4e9d1c25d6df82
#
_entry.id   49e09bd3cf9e44755c4e9d1c25d6df82
#
_cell.length_a   1.000
_cell.length_b   1.000
_cell.length_c   1.000
_cell.angle_alpha   90.00
_cell.angle_beta   90.00
_cell.angle_gamma   90.00
#
_symmetry.space_group_name_H-M   'P 1'
#
loop_
_entity.id
_entity.type
_entity.pdbx_description
1 polymer ?
#
loop_
_entity_poly.entity_id
_entity_poly.type
_entity_poly.pdbx_seq_one_letter_code
_entity_poly.pdbx_strand_id
1 'polypeptide(L)'
;MKKILTLSMMMLALLLTACGNSGIATKINFTMTDFAFSPGELTIPAGQEITLHITHDGTVEHNFIVMKYGTDAGEMFDEADRANVYWEMDLQPGDSKTVVFTAPEQPGTYQIICGMPGHLQSGMVGKLTVVNQQ
;
A
#
# COMPACT_ATOMS: atom_id res chain seq x y z
N MET A 1 -44.54 -32.98 -28.58
CA MET A 1 -43.12 -32.74 -28.83
C MET A 1 -42.70 -31.24 -28.91
N LYS A 2 -43.63 -30.28 -29.00
CA LYS A 2 -43.28 -28.85 -29.06
C LYS A 2 -43.09 -28.13 -27.71
N LYS A 3 -43.44 -28.76 -26.56
CA LYS A 3 -43.37 -28.15 -25.24
C LYS A 3 -42.05 -28.43 -24.50
N ILE A 4 -41.24 -29.36 -24.95
CA ILE A 4 -39.95 -29.71 -24.31
C ILE A 4 -38.80 -28.85 -24.83
N LEU A 5 -38.92 -28.30 -26.05
CA LEU A 5 -37.86 -27.51 -26.67
C LEU A 5 -37.76 -26.07 -26.12
N THR A 6 -38.87 -25.55 -25.55
CA THR A 6 -38.91 -24.18 -24.99
C THR A 6 -38.33 -24.12 -23.58
N LEU A 7 -38.32 -25.23 -22.82
CA LEU A 7 -37.78 -25.27 -21.44
C LEU A 7 -36.24 -25.37 -21.42
N SER A 8 -35.64 -25.96 -22.45
CA SER A 8 -34.18 -26.09 -22.57
C SER A 8 -33.47 -24.79 -22.95
N MET A 9 -34.17 -23.85 -23.56
CA MET A 9 -33.58 -22.59 -24.02
C MET A 9 -33.60 -21.51 -22.94
N MET A 10 -34.38 -21.71 -21.86
CA MET A 10 -34.47 -20.76 -20.74
C MET A 10 -33.46 -21.01 -19.61
N MET A 11 -32.75 -22.17 -19.64
CA MET A 11 -31.78 -22.56 -18.62
C MET A 11 -30.35 -22.19 -18.98
N LEU A 12 -30.10 -21.64 -20.18
CA LEU A 12 -28.75 -21.29 -20.65
C LEU A 12 -28.41 -19.80 -20.46
N ALA A 13 -29.29 -19.00 -19.87
CA ALA A 13 -29.12 -17.54 -19.75
C ALA A 13 -28.63 -17.07 -18.38
N LEU A 14 -28.24 -17.99 -17.46
CA LEU A 14 -27.87 -17.62 -16.07
C LEU A 14 -26.39 -17.86 -15.71
N LEU A 15 -25.47 -17.94 -16.66
CA LEU A 15 -24.04 -18.16 -16.39
C LEU A 15 -23.16 -16.98 -16.81
N LEU A 16 -23.64 -15.76 -16.70
CA LEU A 16 -22.82 -14.59 -16.99
C LEU A 16 -23.01 -13.53 -15.91
N THR A 17 -22.31 -13.63 -14.80
CA THR A 17 -21.80 -12.46 -14.06
C THR A 17 -20.99 -12.92 -12.83
N ALA A 18 -19.78 -13.39 -13.07
CA ALA A 18 -18.75 -13.38 -12.02
C ALA A 18 -17.47 -12.83 -12.64
N CYS A 19 -17.53 -11.64 -13.24
CA CYS A 19 -16.36 -10.79 -13.28
C CYS A 19 -16.25 -10.16 -11.91
N GLY A 20 -15.59 -10.85 -10.99
CA GLY A 20 -15.07 -10.24 -9.78
C GLY A 20 -14.12 -9.13 -10.22
N ASN A 21 -14.56 -7.88 -10.06
CA ASN A 21 -13.69 -6.72 -10.20
C ASN A 21 -12.67 -6.84 -9.05
N SER A 22 -11.55 -7.50 -9.29
CA SER A 22 -10.41 -7.50 -8.37
C SER A 22 -9.76 -6.12 -8.43
N GLY A 23 -10.46 -5.12 -7.89
CA GLY A 23 -9.93 -3.78 -7.71
C GLY A 23 -8.63 -3.82 -6.91
N ILE A 24 -7.79 -2.80 -7.08
CA ILE A 24 -6.55 -2.63 -6.33
C ILE A 24 -6.89 -2.53 -4.85
N ALA A 25 -6.13 -3.25 -4.02
CA ALA A 25 -6.42 -3.34 -2.59
C ALA A 25 -6.29 -1.96 -1.90
N THR A 26 -7.30 -1.62 -1.11
CA THR A 26 -7.30 -0.44 -0.22
C THR A 26 -7.11 -0.80 1.25
N LYS A 27 -7.03 -2.10 1.56
CA LYS A 27 -6.71 -2.62 2.90
C LYS A 27 -5.45 -3.47 2.80
N ILE A 28 -4.43 -3.10 3.53
CA ILE A 28 -3.09 -3.66 3.42
C ILE A 28 -2.59 -4.05 4.80
N ASN A 29 -2.12 -5.28 4.93
CA ASN A 29 -1.33 -5.71 6.08
C ASN A 29 0.15 -5.47 5.79
N PHE A 30 0.83 -4.87 6.74
CA PHE A 30 2.20 -4.41 6.59
C PHE A 30 2.97 -4.67 7.87
N THR A 31 4.15 -5.26 7.76
CA THR A 31 5.00 -5.57 8.91
C THR A 31 6.31 -4.81 8.79
N MET A 32 6.77 -4.23 9.89
CA MET A 32 8.11 -3.68 10.04
C MET A 32 8.93 -4.60 10.93
N THR A 33 10.11 -4.95 10.46
CA THR A 33 11.14 -5.64 11.24
C THR A 33 12.40 -4.76 11.26
N ASP A 34 13.43 -5.17 11.98
CA ASP A 34 14.66 -4.40 12.00
C ASP A 34 15.24 -4.33 10.57
N PHE A 35 15.27 -3.08 10.07
CA PHE A 35 15.75 -2.64 8.76
C PHE A 35 14.99 -3.18 7.52
N ALA A 36 13.74 -3.65 7.68
CA ALA A 36 12.94 -4.11 6.55
C ALA A 36 11.45 -3.79 6.68
N PHE A 37 10.82 -3.56 5.52
CA PHE A 37 9.38 -3.46 5.32
C PHE A 37 8.86 -4.72 4.62
N SER A 38 7.73 -5.26 5.05
CA SER A 38 7.10 -6.43 4.43
C SER A 38 5.58 -6.22 4.24
N PRO A 39 5.08 -6.20 3.00
CA PRO A 39 5.84 -6.25 1.75
C PRO A 39 6.70 -4.99 1.54
N GLY A 40 7.83 -5.12 0.85
CA GLY A 40 8.71 -4.00 0.49
C GLY A 40 8.16 -3.12 -0.64
N GLU A 41 7.15 -3.60 -1.36
CA GLU A 41 6.47 -2.86 -2.41
C GLU A 41 4.96 -2.91 -2.22
N LEU A 42 4.32 -1.74 -2.32
CA LEU A 42 2.88 -1.57 -2.22
C LEU A 42 2.33 -1.01 -3.51
N THR A 43 1.12 -1.44 -3.90
CA THR A 43 0.38 -0.82 -5.01
C THR A 43 -1.00 -0.41 -4.50
N ILE A 44 -1.35 0.87 -4.68
CA ILE A 44 -2.59 1.46 -4.20
C ILE A 44 -3.26 2.31 -5.29
N PRO A 45 -4.60 2.48 -5.25
CA PRO A 45 -5.32 3.36 -6.16
C PRO A 45 -5.13 4.83 -5.76
N ALA A 46 -4.97 5.70 -6.76
CA ALA A 46 -4.83 7.15 -6.59
C ALA A 46 -6.04 7.76 -5.86
N GLY A 47 -5.79 8.69 -4.95
CA GLY A 47 -6.80 9.51 -4.26
C GLY A 47 -7.76 8.77 -3.34
N GLN A 48 -7.58 7.45 -3.14
CA GLN A 48 -8.44 6.64 -2.25
C GLN A 48 -7.96 6.65 -0.81
N GLU A 49 -8.89 6.42 0.11
CA GLU A 49 -8.55 6.10 1.50
C GLU A 49 -7.97 4.69 1.58
N ILE A 50 -6.78 4.58 2.13
CA ILE A 50 -6.05 3.34 2.32
C ILE A 50 -6.01 3.01 3.81
N THR A 51 -6.46 1.82 4.16
CA THR A 51 -6.35 1.29 5.52
C THR A 51 -5.09 0.42 5.62
N LEU A 52 -4.14 0.82 6.44
CA LEU A 52 -2.96 0.03 6.78
C LEU A 52 -3.14 -0.61 8.16
N HIS A 53 -2.98 -1.93 8.22
CA HIS A 53 -2.74 -2.66 9.47
C HIS A 53 -1.24 -2.88 9.58
N ILE A 54 -0.60 -2.13 10.47
CA ILE A 54 0.86 -2.16 10.64
C ILE A 54 1.20 -2.88 11.93
N THR A 55 2.10 -3.87 11.84
CA THR A 55 2.68 -4.57 12.98
C THR A 55 4.18 -4.31 13.00
N HIS A 56 4.72 -4.01 14.18
CA HIS A 56 6.14 -3.81 14.39
C HIS A 56 6.74 -5.01 15.14
N ASP A 57 7.39 -5.91 14.40
CA ASP A 57 8.01 -7.14 14.91
C ASP A 57 9.54 -6.98 15.13
N GLY A 58 10.07 -5.76 15.01
CA GLY A 58 11.49 -5.45 15.29
C GLY A 58 11.74 -5.13 16.75
N THR A 59 12.99 -4.81 17.06
CA THR A 59 13.49 -4.55 18.43
C THR A 59 13.84 -3.09 18.68
N VAL A 60 13.95 -2.27 17.64
CA VAL A 60 14.24 -0.83 17.73
C VAL A 60 13.10 -0.01 17.11
N GLU A 61 12.98 1.25 17.50
CA GLU A 61 11.97 2.16 16.97
C GLU A 61 12.13 2.35 15.45
N HIS A 62 11.00 2.34 14.75
CA HIS A 62 10.92 2.62 13.33
C HIS A 62 9.85 3.66 13.02
N ASN A 63 10.01 4.34 11.88
CA ASN A 63 8.92 5.07 11.27
C ASN A 63 8.68 4.60 9.84
N PHE A 64 7.48 4.91 9.37
CA PHE A 64 7.05 4.68 8.00
C PHE A 64 6.82 6.04 7.37
N ILE A 65 7.68 6.42 6.43
CA ILE A 65 7.61 7.70 5.73
C ILE A 65 7.37 7.44 4.25
N VAL A 66 6.36 8.08 3.68
CA VAL A 66 6.14 8.15 2.24
C VAL A 66 6.64 9.52 1.78
N MET A 67 7.60 9.55 0.86
CA MET A 67 8.11 10.78 0.26
C MET A 67 7.12 11.33 -0.78
N LYS A 68 7.16 12.61 -1.10
CA LYS A 68 6.37 13.22 -2.19
C LYS A 68 6.83 12.71 -3.55
N TYR A 69 5.93 12.77 -4.53
CA TYR A 69 6.24 12.40 -5.90
C TYR A 69 7.46 13.13 -6.44
N GLY A 70 8.37 12.36 -7.06
CA GLY A 70 9.58 12.91 -7.66
C GLY A 70 10.66 13.37 -6.68
N THR A 71 10.51 13.04 -5.38
CA THR A 71 11.53 13.28 -4.36
C THR A 71 11.98 11.97 -3.72
N ASP A 72 13.20 11.96 -3.22
CA ASP A 72 13.76 10.87 -2.41
C ASP A 72 14.68 11.47 -1.32
N ALA A 73 14.97 10.67 -0.30
CA ALA A 73 15.83 11.07 0.80
C ALA A 73 17.32 10.78 0.55
N GLY A 74 17.70 10.36 -0.68
CA GLY A 74 19.08 10.03 -1.00
C GLY A 74 19.65 8.91 -0.12
N GLU A 75 20.83 9.13 0.43
CA GLU A 75 21.51 8.15 1.29
C GLU A 75 21.10 8.25 2.76
N MET A 76 20.56 9.38 3.18
CA MET A 76 20.23 9.65 4.58
C MET A 76 19.05 10.63 4.65
N PHE A 77 18.09 10.34 5.50
CA PHE A 77 16.98 11.25 5.78
C PHE A 77 17.42 12.30 6.79
N ASP A 78 17.26 13.58 6.44
CA ASP A 78 17.63 14.71 7.30
C ASP A 78 16.54 15.80 7.35
N GLU A 79 16.84 16.93 7.99
CA GLU A 79 15.90 18.03 8.17
C GLU A 79 15.48 18.66 6.83
N ALA A 80 16.34 18.64 5.80
CA ALA A 80 16.00 19.18 4.48
C ALA A 80 14.95 18.33 3.78
N ASP A 81 14.88 17.03 4.08
CA ASP A 81 13.91 16.10 3.51
C ASP A 81 12.51 16.24 4.11
N ARG A 82 12.39 16.84 5.30
CA ARG A 82 11.11 17.01 6.00
C ARG A 82 10.05 17.70 5.13
N ALA A 83 10.45 18.67 4.32
CA ALA A 83 9.57 19.37 3.39
C ALA A 83 9.01 18.46 2.28
N ASN A 84 9.68 17.34 2.02
CA ASN A 84 9.36 16.36 0.99
C ASN A 84 8.59 15.15 1.53
N VAL A 85 8.21 15.12 2.79
CA VAL A 85 7.35 14.08 3.37
C VAL A 85 5.91 14.29 2.91
N TYR A 86 5.31 13.23 2.36
CA TYR A 86 3.90 13.19 2.02
C TYR A 86 3.05 12.75 3.23
N TRP A 87 3.47 11.65 3.87
CA TRP A 87 2.81 11.09 5.04
C TRP A 87 3.79 10.29 5.88
N GLU A 88 3.61 10.32 7.20
CA GLU A 88 4.49 9.58 8.12
C GLU A 88 3.76 9.11 9.37
N MET A 89 4.31 8.06 9.99
CA MET A 89 3.93 7.60 11.32
C MET A 89 5.09 6.90 12.02
N ASP A 90 5.10 6.99 13.36
CA ASP A 90 6.08 6.33 14.22
C ASP A 90 5.49 5.09 14.89
N LEU A 91 6.31 4.04 15.06
CA LEU A 91 5.97 2.83 15.77
C LEU A 91 7.10 2.41 16.73
N GLN A 92 6.67 2.03 17.93
CA GLN A 92 7.56 1.41 18.92
C GLN A 92 7.58 -0.11 18.73
N PRO A 93 8.64 -0.81 19.17
CA PRO A 93 8.69 -2.28 19.18
C PRO A 93 7.43 -2.89 19.81
N GLY A 94 6.82 -3.84 19.11
CA GLY A 94 5.59 -4.51 19.56
C GLY A 94 4.29 -3.76 19.28
N ASP A 95 4.33 -2.56 18.69
CA ASP A 95 3.13 -1.85 18.27
C ASP A 95 2.38 -2.61 17.17
N SER A 96 1.04 -2.57 17.25
CA SER A 96 0.16 -2.97 16.16
C SER A 96 -0.91 -1.90 16.02
N LYS A 97 -0.94 -1.22 14.88
CA LYS A 97 -1.83 -0.07 14.63
C LYS A 97 -2.61 -0.24 13.34
N THR A 98 -3.85 0.21 13.36
CA THR A 98 -4.66 0.40 12.15
C THR A 98 -4.80 1.88 11.90
N VAL A 99 -4.35 2.33 10.74
CA VAL A 99 -4.40 3.74 10.35
C VAL A 99 -5.04 3.89 8.97
N VAL A 100 -5.60 5.04 8.72
CA VAL A 100 -6.17 5.42 7.42
C VAL A 100 -5.43 6.65 6.92
N PHE A 101 -5.00 6.61 5.66
CA PHE A 101 -4.46 7.79 4.98
C PHE A 101 -5.01 7.87 3.56
N THR A 102 -5.03 9.07 3.00
CA THR A 102 -5.43 9.27 1.60
C THR A 102 -4.23 9.05 0.70
N ALA A 103 -4.36 8.16 -0.28
CA ALA A 103 -3.33 7.94 -1.29
C ALA A 103 -3.05 9.23 -2.08
N PRO A 104 -1.81 9.45 -2.54
CA PRO A 104 -1.53 10.53 -3.47
C PRO A 104 -2.45 10.48 -4.69
N GLU A 105 -2.85 11.66 -5.17
CA GLU A 105 -3.69 11.74 -6.38
C GLU A 105 -2.90 11.48 -7.67
N GLN A 106 -1.61 11.80 -7.66
CA GLN A 106 -0.76 11.64 -8.83
C GLN A 106 -0.28 10.20 -8.94
N PRO A 107 -0.61 9.47 -10.04
CA PRO A 107 -0.05 8.15 -10.30
C PRO A 107 1.46 8.21 -10.50
N GLY A 108 2.15 7.17 -10.03
CA GLY A 108 3.59 7.06 -10.15
C GLY A 108 4.22 6.28 -8.99
N THR A 109 5.54 6.36 -8.91
CA THR A 109 6.32 5.68 -7.87
C THR A 109 6.77 6.68 -6.81
N TYR A 110 6.62 6.28 -5.56
CA TYR A 110 6.98 7.03 -4.36
C TYR A 110 7.94 6.21 -3.52
N GLN A 111 8.93 6.85 -2.94
CA GLN A 111 9.84 6.19 -2.01
C GLN A 111 9.15 6.00 -0.65
N ILE A 112 9.34 4.83 -0.05
CA ILE A 112 9.05 4.55 1.36
C ILE A 112 10.37 4.40 2.08
N ILE A 113 10.52 5.02 3.25
CA ILE A 113 11.73 4.91 4.07
C ILE A 113 11.42 4.79 5.56
N CYS A 114 12.39 4.30 6.32
CA CYS A 114 12.55 4.59 7.73
C CYS A 114 13.58 5.73 7.88
N GLY A 115 13.15 6.86 8.41
CA GLY A 115 13.99 8.05 8.60
C GLY A 115 14.80 8.04 9.91
N MET A 116 14.75 6.95 10.70
CA MET A 116 15.59 6.82 11.90
C MET A 116 17.07 6.77 11.50
N PRO A 117 17.97 7.40 12.28
CA PRO A 117 19.38 7.46 11.94
C PRO A 117 19.99 6.09 11.65
N GLY A 118 20.60 5.91 10.50
CA GLY A 118 21.24 4.67 10.07
C GLY A 118 20.31 3.63 9.44
N HIS A 119 18.98 3.77 9.55
CA HIS A 119 18.06 2.74 9.06
C HIS A 119 17.93 2.74 7.53
N LEU A 120 17.86 3.92 6.90
CA LEU A 120 17.87 4.04 5.45
C LEU A 120 19.16 3.47 4.85
N GLN A 121 20.32 3.80 5.45
CA GLN A 121 21.63 3.25 5.03
C GLN A 121 21.72 1.73 5.22
N SER A 122 20.97 1.18 6.18
CA SER A 122 20.86 -0.27 6.40
C SER A 122 19.90 -0.96 5.44
N GLY A 123 19.31 -0.21 4.49
CA GLY A 123 18.43 -0.76 3.46
C GLY A 123 16.94 -0.75 3.85
N MET A 124 16.54 -0.03 4.91
CA MET A 124 15.12 0.07 5.29
C MET A 124 14.40 1.06 4.36
N VAL A 125 14.15 0.58 3.15
CA VAL A 125 13.52 1.30 2.05
C VAL A 125 12.46 0.42 1.39
N GLY A 126 11.41 1.02 0.89
CA GLY A 126 10.35 0.38 0.13
C GLY A 126 9.87 1.25 -1.03
N LYS A 127 8.90 0.75 -1.75
CA LYS A 127 8.31 1.41 -2.90
C LYS A 127 6.79 1.42 -2.80
N LEU A 128 6.19 2.58 -3.02
CA LEU A 128 4.74 2.72 -3.19
C LEU A 128 4.46 3.07 -4.65
N THR A 129 3.67 2.23 -5.31
CA THR A 129 3.16 2.50 -6.66
C THR A 129 1.71 2.95 -6.56
N VAL A 130 1.45 4.17 -6.98
CA VAL A 130 0.10 4.74 -7.08
C VAL A 130 -0.37 4.59 -8.52
N VAL A 131 -1.53 3.99 -8.73
CA VAL A 131 -2.07 3.73 -10.07
C VAL A 131 -3.46 4.36 -10.23
N ASN A 132 -3.82 4.69 -11.48
CA ASN A 132 -5.16 5.17 -11.77
C ASN A 132 -6.22 4.12 -11.37
N GLN A 133 -7.36 4.59 -10.92
CA GLN A 133 -8.56 3.75 -10.79
C GLN A 133 -8.99 3.28 -12.18
N GLN A 134 -9.25 1.99 -12.30
CA GLN A 134 -9.87 1.42 -13.51
C GLN A 134 -11.38 1.47 -13.39
#